data_5d0f28cb49de904a9ec898c3166cf0aa
#
_entry.id   5d0f28cb49de904a9ec898c3166cf0aa
#
_cell.length_a   1.000
_cell.length_b   1.000
_cell.length_c   1.000
_cell.angle_alpha   90.00
_cell.angle_beta   90.00
_cell.angle_gamma   90.00
#
_symmetry.space_group_name_H-M   'P 1'
#
loop_
_entity.id
_entity.type
_entity.pdbx_description
1 polymer ?
#
loop_
_entity_poly.entity_id
_entity_poly.type
_entity_poly.pdbx_seq_one_letter_code
_entity_poly.pdbx_strand_id
1 'polypeptide(L)'
;RITKVTDANGGEIEGEGENYISAIDGNDLVLSIDATIQGIAEKYLKEACIDNECTDGGNIIIMNPKTGDILAMAGYPNYNLNEPYETTIEELKGTWDNMSETEQIKEMQKVWRNKAVADTYEPGSTFKLITASAALEEGITTTDQEGEFCCTGGITIAGVRISCWRYYNPHGPESLREALKNSCNPVFIGLGQEIGVSKYYDY
;
A
#
# COMPACT_ATOMS: atom_id res chain seq x y z
N ARG A 1 -30.41 20.98 4.12
CA ARG A 1 -30.30 21.11 5.59
C ARG A 1 -31.51 21.87 6.08
N ILE A 2 -32.26 21.31 6.99
CA ILE A 2 -33.34 22.00 7.69
C ILE A 2 -32.79 22.47 9.04
N THR A 3 -32.85 23.75 9.32
CA THR A 3 -32.51 24.29 10.64
C THR A 3 -33.85 24.66 11.30
N LYS A 4 -34.17 23.95 12.36
CA LYS A 4 -35.37 24.21 13.17
C LYS A 4 -34.97 24.93 14.46
N VAL A 5 -35.79 25.86 14.90
CA VAL A 5 -35.64 26.48 16.23
C VAL A 5 -36.46 25.64 17.20
N THR A 6 -35.82 25.14 18.23
CA THR A 6 -36.47 24.34 19.29
C THR A 6 -36.39 25.07 20.61
N ASP A 7 -37.37 24.81 21.48
CA ASP A 7 -37.35 25.28 22.88
C ASP A 7 -36.30 24.49 23.70
N ALA A 8 -36.14 24.84 24.95
CA ALA A 8 -35.19 24.23 25.87
C ALA A 8 -35.45 22.72 26.14
N ASN A 9 -36.62 22.21 25.78
CA ASN A 9 -37.04 20.82 25.95
C ASN A 9 -37.02 20.04 24.61
N GLY A 10 -36.56 20.69 23.51
CA GLY A 10 -36.51 20.07 22.17
C GLY A 10 -37.83 20.13 21.39
N GLY A 11 -38.86 20.82 21.92
CA GLY A 11 -40.13 21.06 21.22
C GLY A 11 -39.97 22.08 20.09
N GLU A 12 -40.63 21.82 18.94
CA GLU A 12 -40.60 22.74 17.80
C GLU A 12 -41.34 24.05 18.17
N ILE A 13 -40.71 25.21 17.96
CA ILE A 13 -41.34 26.50 18.09
C ILE A 13 -41.92 26.84 16.72
N GLU A 14 -43.24 26.84 16.59
CA GLU A 14 -43.94 27.32 15.39
C GLU A 14 -43.79 28.84 15.26
N GLY A 15 -43.07 29.29 14.22
CA GLY A 15 -42.89 30.71 13.95
C GLY A 15 -41.76 31.00 12.93
N GLU A 16 -41.52 32.26 12.65
CA GLU A 16 -40.56 32.79 11.68
C GLU A 16 -39.12 32.33 11.94
N GLY A 17 -38.72 31.15 11.48
CA GLY A 17 -37.34 30.65 11.71
C GLY A 17 -36.96 29.38 10.98
N GLU A 18 -37.82 28.82 10.15
CA GLU A 18 -37.43 27.69 9.31
C GLU A 18 -36.59 28.18 8.12
N ASN A 19 -35.28 28.05 8.21
CA ASN A 19 -34.41 28.23 7.06
C ASN A 19 -34.29 26.89 6.33
N TYR A 20 -35.03 26.73 5.25
CA TYR A 20 -34.88 25.63 4.33
C TYR A 20 -33.72 25.93 3.37
N ILE A 21 -32.60 25.25 3.54
CA ILE A 21 -31.53 25.25 2.56
C ILE A 21 -31.77 24.05 1.67
N SER A 22 -32.09 24.27 0.40
CA SER A 22 -32.24 23.22 -0.59
C SER A 22 -31.00 22.35 -0.64
N ALA A 23 -31.18 21.06 -0.87
CA ALA A 23 -30.07 20.16 -1.19
C ALA A 23 -29.41 20.63 -2.50
N ILE A 24 -28.11 20.66 -2.49
CA ILE A 24 -27.33 20.85 -3.72
C ILE A 24 -26.77 19.47 -4.02
N ASP A 25 -27.01 18.98 -5.24
CA ASP A 25 -26.47 17.70 -5.68
C ASP A 25 -24.94 17.74 -5.63
N GLY A 26 -24.33 16.63 -5.21
CA GLY A 26 -22.89 16.47 -5.23
C GLY A 26 -22.36 16.33 -6.66
N ASN A 27 -21.06 16.35 -6.80
CA ASN A 27 -20.41 16.05 -8.08
C ASN A 27 -20.22 14.54 -8.23
N ASP A 28 -20.26 14.06 -9.49
CA ASP A 28 -19.89 12.70 -9.81
C ASP A 28 -18.37 12.55 -9.73
N LEU A 29 -17.91 11.39 -9.25
CA LEU A 29 -16.50 11.01 -9.23
C LEU A 29 -16.23 9.99 -10.31
N VAL A 30 -15.42 10.36 -11.30
CA VAL A 30 -14.98 9.45 -12.37
C VAL A 30 -13.61 8.92 -12.00
N LEU A 31 -13.51 7.60 -11.81
CA LEU A 31 -12.28 6.91 -11.45
C LEU A 31 -11.66 6.21 -12.67
N SER A 32 -10.35 5.98 -12.63
CA SER A 32 -9.62 5.16 -13.59
C SER A 32 -9.76 3.65 -13.33
N ILE A 33 -10.41 3.27 -12.23
CA ILE A 33 -10.62 1.86 -11.86
C ILE A 33 -11.45 1.14 -12.94
N ASP A 34 -10.91 0.05 -13.47
CA ASP A 34 -11.62 -0.88 -14.33
C ASP A 34 -12.31 -1.96 -13.49
N ALA A 35 -13.64 -2.04 -13.56
CA ALA A 35 -14.43 -2.95 -12.73
C ALA A 35 -14.07 -4.42 -12.95
N THR A 36 -13.69 -4.80 -14.18
CA THR A 36 -13.29 -6.18 -14.50
C THR A 36 -11.94 -6.52 -13.90
N ILE A 37 -10.96 -5.62 -14.05
CA ILE A 37 -9.62 -5.80 -13.49
C ILE A 37 -9.68 -5.80 -11.97
N GLN A 38 -10.48 -4.91 -11.37
CA GLN A 38 -10.73 -4.84 -9.93
C GLN A 38 -11.29 -6.16 -9.39
N GLY A 39 -12.35 -6.69 -10.03
CA GLY A 39 -12.96 -7.96 -9.61
C GLY A 39 -12.00 -9.16 -9.73
N ILE A 40 -11.15 -9.18 -10.75
CA ILE A 40 -10.11 -10.21 -10.89
C ILE A 40 -9.07 -10.07 -9.75
N ALA A 41 -8.61 -8.85 -9.49
CA ALA A 41 -7.65 -8.58 -8.41
C ALA A 41 -8.19 -9.00 -7.03
N GLU A 42 -9.44 -8.65 -6.72
CA GLU A 42 -10.11 -9.02 -5.47
C GLU A 42 -10.22 -10.53 -5.29
N LYS A 43 -10.63 -11.23 -6.35
CA LYS A 43 -10.75 -12.69 -6.33
C LYS A 43 -9.42 -13.35 -5.99
N TYR A 44 -8.37 -13.05 -6.76
CA TYR A 44 -7.07 -13.70 -6.57
C TYR A 44 -6.35 -13.25 -5.29
N LEU A 45 -6.58 -12.01 -4.84
CA LEU A 45 -6.05 -11.56 -3.56
C LEU A 45 -6.67 -12.36 -2.41
N LYS A 46 -7.99 -12.55 -2.41
CA LYS A 46 -8.68 -13.35 -1.40
C LYS A 46 -8.16 -14.79 -1.39
N GLU A 47 -8.09 -15.44 -2.57
CA GLU A 47 -7.58 -16.81 -2.71
C GLU A 47 -6.13 -16.89 -2.16
N ALA A 48 -5.25 -15.98 -2.57
CA ALA A 48 -3.86 -15.96 -2.13
C ALA A 48 -3.73 -15.76 -0.61
N CYS A 49 -4.53 -14.87 -0.02
CA CYS A 49 -4.49 -14.64 1.42
C CYS A 49 -4.97 -15.85 2.23
N ILE A 50 -5.99 -16.55 1.74
CA ILE A 50 -6.49 -17.77 2.38
C ILE A 50 -5.48 -18.91 2.26
N ASP A 51 -4.99 -19.17 1.05
CA ASP A 51 -4.05 -20.27 0.76
C ASP A 51 -2.71 -20.14 1.49
N ASN A 52 -2.31 -18.91 1.80
CA ASN A 52 -1.05 -18.62 2.49
C ASN A 52 -1.23 -18.17 3.95
N GLU A 53 -2.43 -18.31 4.51
CA GLU A 53 -2.74 -17.97 5.90
C GLU A 53 -2.30 -16.55 6.29
N CYS A 54 -2.55 -15.55 5.39
CA CYS A 54 -2.17 -14.17 5.62
C CYS A 54 -3.05 -13.52 6.68
N THR A 55 -2.65 -13.56 7.95
CA THR A 55 -3.41 -13.07 9.10
C THR A 55 -3.70 -11.57 9.03
N ASP A 56 -2.80 -10.80 8.45
CA ASP A 56 -2.95 -9.35 8.27
C ASP A 56 -3.62 -8.97 6.94
N GLY A 57 -3.99 -10.00 6.15
CA GLY A 57 -4.56 -9.81 4.82
C GLY A 57 -3.52 -9.36 3.79
N GLY A 58 -3.96 -8.61 2.78
CA GLY A 58 -3.11 -8.16 1.70
C GLY A 58 -3.72 -7.05 0.87
N ASN A 59 -2.96 -6.54 -0.10
CA ASN A 59 -3.47 -5.62 -1.10
C ASN A 59 -2.82 -5.85 -2.47
N ILE A 60 -3.54 -5.45 -3.53
CA ILE A 60 -3.06 -5.44 -4.91
C ILE A 60 -3.36 -4.07 -5.50
N ILE A 61 -2.35 -3.45 -6.11
CA ILE A 61 -2.49 -2.24 -6.93
C ILE A 61 -2.06 -2.59 -8.35
N ILE A 62 -2.93 -2.30 -9.33
CA ILE A 62 -2.62 -2.47 -10.75
C ILE A 62 -2.64 -1.09 -11.40
N MET A 63 -1.53 -0.70 -11.99
CA MET A 63 -1.34 0.61 -12.59
C MET A 63 -0.92 0.47 -14.05
N ASN A 64 -1.44 1.33 -14.92
CA ASN A 64 -0.94 1.49 -16.27
C ASN A 64 0.38 2.28 -16.24
N PRO A 65 1.52 1.65 -16.60
CA PRO A 65 2.82 2.32 -16.47
C PRO A 65 3.05 3.48 -17.45
N LYS A 66 2.21 3.59 -18.48
CA LYS A 66 2.32 4.68 -19.48
C LYS A 66 1.56 5.94 -19.08
N THR A 67 0.45 5.78 -18.37
CA THR A 67 -0.44 6.90 -18.02
C THR A 67 -0.44 7.21 -16.53
N GLY A 68 -0.03 6.26 -15.68
CA GLY A 68 -0.13 6.36 -14.23
C GLY A 68 -1.52 6.04 -13.68
N ASP A 69 -2.49 5.68 -14.54
CA ASP A 69 -3.86 5.35 -14.11
C ASP A 69 -3.86 4.10 -13.24
N ILE A 70 -4.53 4.18 -12.10
CA ILE A 70 -4.78 3.02 -11.25
C ILE A 70 -6.00 2.27 -11.80
N LEU A 71 -5.77 1.07 -12.31
CA LEU A 71 -6.80 0.21 -12.90
C LEU A 71 -7.48 -0.69 -11.88
N ALA A 72 -6.78 -1.03 -10.79
CA ALA A 72 -7.32 -1.72 -9.64
C ALA A 72 -6.58 -1.33 -8.36
N MET A 73 -7.32 -1.29 -7.26
CA MET A 73 -6.80 -1.14 -5.91
C MET A 73 -7.64 -2.02 -4.97
N ALA A 74 -7.20 -3.25 -4.77
CA ALA A 74 -7.91 -4.25 -3.99
C ALA A 74 -7.26 -4.44 -2.62
N GLY A 75 -8.07 -4.57 -1.58
CA GLY A 75 -7.68 -4.94 -0.22
C GLY A 75 -8.39 -6.21 0.24
N TYR A 76 -7.77 -7.00 1.10
CA TYR A 76 -8.39 -8.14 1.77
C TYR A 76 -7.93 -8.19 3.23
N PRO A 77 -8.81 -8.49 4.20
CA PRO A 77 -10.27 -8.55 4.03
C PRO A 77 -10.86 -7.19 3.63
N ASN A 78 -12.00 -7.20 2.98
CA ASN A 78 -12.74 -6.02 2.56
C ASN A 78 -14.16 -6.02 3.14
N TYR A 79 -14.99 -5.07 2.76
CA TYR A 79 -16.39 -4.97 3.20
C TYR A 79 -17.32 -4.69 2.01
N ASN A 80 -18.61 -4.99 2.20
CA ASN A 80 -19.65 -4.65 1.22
C ASN A 80 -20.04 -3.17 1.38
N LEU A 81 -19.80 -2.37 0.35
CA LEU A 81 -20.14 -0.93 0.35
C LEU A 81 -21.64 -0.65 0.51
N ASN A 82 -22.51 -1.61 0.14
CA ASN A 82 -23.96 -1.48 0.31
C ASN A 82 -24.42 -1.88 1.73
N GLU A 83 -23.61 -2.64 2.45
CA GLU A 83 -23.87 -3.14 3.81
C GLU A 83 -22.63 -2.91 4.69
N PRO A 84 -22.19 -1.65 4.87
CA PRO A 84 -20.88 -1.36 5.45
C PRO A 84 -20.77 -1.72 6.94
N TYR A 85 -21.89 -1.99 7.59
CA TYR A 85 -21.94 -2.37 9.00
C TYR A 85 -22.06 -3.88 9.23
N GLU A 86 -22.09 -4.67 8.15
CA GLU A 86 -22.07 -6.12 8.22
C GLU A 86 -20.65 -6.66 8.07
N THR A 87 -20.33 -7.71 8.83
CA THR A 87 -19.01 -8.33 8.69
C THR A 87 -18.93 -9.25 7.47
N THR A 88 -17.83 -9.12 6.72
CA THR A 88 -17.46 -10.05 5.63
C THR A 88 -16.45 -11.10 6.10
N ILE A 89 -15.98 -11.01 7.34
CA ILE A 89 -15.00 -11.92 7.94
C ILE A 89 -15.73 -13.18 8.39
N GLU A 90 -15.45 -14.31 7.75
CA GLU A 90 -16.15 -15.57 8.00
C GLU A 90 -16.06 -16.02 9.46
N GLU A 91 -14.90 -15.84 10.09
CA GLU A 91 -14.64 -16.23 11.48
C GLU A 91 -15.50 -15.44 12.48
N LEU A 92 -15.90 -14.24 12.11
CA LEU A 92 -16.71 -13.36 12.97
C LEU A 92 -18.22 -13.55 12.77
N LYS A 93 -18.67 -14.11 11.65
CA LYS A 93 -20.11 -14.23 11.34
C LYS A 93 -20.91 -14.94 12.43
N GLY A 94 -20.33 -16.00 13.03
CA GLY A 94 -21.00 -16.77 14.09
C GLY A 94 -21.09 -16.07 15.45
N THR A 95 -20.31 -15.01 15.65
CA THR A 95 -20.24 -14.28 16.93
C THR A 95 -20.68 -12.83 16.79
N TRP A 96 -20.89 -12.34 15.57
CA TRP A 96 -21.13 -10.94 15.26
C TRP A 96 -22.28 -10.34 16.05
N ASP A 97 -23.43 -10.99 16.07
CA ASP A 97 -24.63 -10.50 16.76
C ASP A 97 -24.50 -10.51 18.29
N ASN A 98 -23.51 -11.25 18.81
CA ASN A 98 -23.24 -11.32 20.25
C ASN A 98 -22.14 -10.36 20.71
N MET A 99 -21.46 -9.69 19.77
CA MET A 99 -20.46 -8.67 20.06
C MET A 99 -21.12 -7.37 20.49
N SER A 100 -20.49 -6.64 21.38
CA SER A 100 -20.93 -5.27 21.70
C SER A 100 -20.72 -4.35 20.48
N GLU A 101 -21.51 -3.31 20.36
CA GLU A 101 -21.40 -2.29 19.31
C GLU A 101 -19.96 -1.74 19.19
N THR A 102 -19.30 -1.52 20.33
CA THR A 102 -17.91 -1.05 20.37
C THR A 102 -16.94 -2.06 19.75
N GLU A 103 -17.13 -3.35 19.98
CA GLU A 103 -16.31 -4.42 19.40
C GLU A 103 -16.57 -4.54 17.89
N GLN A 104 -17.84 -4.52 17.49
CA GLN A 104 -18.21 -4.52 16.07
C GLN A 104 -17.57 -3.35 15.31
N ILE A 105 -17.69 -2.13 15.84
CA ILE A 105 -17.07 -0.94 15.24
C ILE A 105 -15.56 -1.09 15.11
N LYS A 106 -14.89 -1.66 16.12
CA LYS A 106 -13.45 -1.87 16.10
C LYS A 106 -13.03 -2.85 14.99
N GLU A 107 -13.78 -3.93 14.80
CA GLU A 107 -13.50 -4.89 13.71
C GLU A 107 -13.81 -4.27 12.33
N MET A 108 -14.91 -3.53 12.19
CA MET A 108 -15.23 -2.81 10.96
C MET A 108 -14.17 -1.77 10.57
N GLN A 109 -13.61 -1.03 11.54
CA GLN A 109 -12.54 -0.06 11.26
C GLN A 109 -11.30 -0.70 10.65
N LYS A 110 -11.03 -1.98 10.93
CA LYS A 110 -9.90 -2.70 10.32
C LYS A 110 -10.11 -2.94 8.83
N VAL A 111 -11.34 -3.28 8.42
CA VAL A 111 -11.67 -3.58 7.02
C VAL A 111 -12.03 -2.35 6.21
N TRP A 112 -12.51 -1.26 6.84
CA TRP A 112 -12.75 0.02 6.16
C TRP A 112 -11.47 0.74 5.78
N ARG A 113 -10.36 0.43 6.46
CA ARG A 113 -9.07 1.05 6.21
C ARG A 113 -8.50 0.57 4.88
N ASN A 114 -8.25 1.49 3.97
CA ASN A 114 -7.53 1.18 2.74
C ASN A 114 -6.03 1.03 3.03
N LYS A 115 -5.59 -0.21 3.25
CA LYS A 115 -4.21 -0.53 3.61
C LYS A 115 -3.21 -0.11 2.53
N ALA A 116 -3.62 -0.11 1.25
CA ALA A 116 -2.73 0.25 0.14
C ALA A 116 -2.23 1.70 0.21
N VAL A 117 -2.97 2.60 0.90
CA VAL A 117 -2.61 4.02 1.02
C VAL A 117 -2.45 4.49 2.47
N ALA A 118 -2.91 3.68 3.44
CA ALA A 118 -2.93 4.08 4.85
C ALA A 118 -1.89 3.37 5.71
N ASP A 119 -1.34 2.24 5.23
CA ASP A 119 -0.39 1.43 5.98
C ASP A 119 1.01 1.54 5.38
N THR A 120 2.00 1.51 6.25
CA THR A 120 3.41 1.41 5.88
C THR A 120 3.88 -0.04 6.00
N TYR A 121 4.84 -0.43 5.19
CA TYR A 121 5.45 -1.75 5.24
C TYR A 121 6.93 -1.68 4.84
N GLU A 122 7.70 -2.71 5.15
CA GLU A 122 9.08 -2.83 4.72
C GLU A 122 9.11 -3.39 3.27
N PRO A 123 9.42 -2.56 2.25
CA PRO A 123 9.31 -2.96 0.85
C PRO A 123 10.36 -4.01 0.43
N GLY A 124 11.41 -4.18 1.20
CA GLY A 124 12.49 -5.12 0.90
C GLY A 124 13.14 -4.81 -0.45
N SER A 125 13.41 -5.86 -1.22
CA SER A 125 14.13 -5.74 -2.49
C SER A 125 13.40 -4.98 -3.60
N THR A 126 12.10 -4.71 -3.47
CA THR A 126 11.38 -3.86 -4.43
C THR A 126 11.87 -2.41 -4.36
N PHE A 127 12.37 -1.97 -3.20
CA PHE A 127 12.95 -0.64 -3.02
C PHE A 127 14.26 -0.43 -3.80
N LYS A 128 14.91 -1.50 -4.24
CA LYS A 128 16.11 -1.41 -5.10
C LYS A 128 15.84 -0.72 -6.43
N LEU A 129 14.58 -0.71 -6.91
CA LEU A 129 14.19 0.04 -8.10
C LEU A 129 14.39 1.55 -7.90
N ILE A 130 14.03 2.06 -6.72
CA ILE A 130 14.24 3.48 -6.36
C ILE A 130 15.74 3.76 -6.30
N THR A 131 16.51 2.92 -5.60
CA THR A 131 17.98 3.06 -5.51
C THR A 131 18.65 3.05 -6.89
N ALA A 132 18.25 2.13 -7.77
CA ALA A 132 18.80 2.06 -9.13
C ALA A 132 18.45 3.31 -9.93
N SER A 133 17.20 3.77 -9.85
CA SER A 133 16.75 4.98 -10.57
C SER A 133 17.51 6.21 -10.10
N ALA A 134 17.64 6.41 -8.79
CA ALA A 134 18.39 7.50 -8.20
C ALA A 134 19.87 7.47 -8.62
N ALA A 135 20.52 6.30 -8.58
CA ALA A 135 21.93 6.17 -9.00
C ALA A 135 22.14 6.48 -10.49
N LEU A 136 21.19 6.09 -11.34
CA LEU A 136 21.22 6.41 -12.77
C LEU A 136 20.99 7.90 -13.03
N GLU A 137 20.02 8.51 -12.35
CA GLU A 137 19.68 9.94 -12.46
C GLU A 137 20.86 10.82 -12.03
N GLU A 138 21.54 10.45 -10.94
CA GLU A 138 22.71 11.13 -10.42
C GLU A 138 23.99 10.85 -11.24
N GLY A 139 23.93 9.99 -12.25
CA GLY A 139 25.09 9.62 -13.08
C GLY A 139 26.18 8.86 -12.33
N ILE A 140 25.84 8.23 -11.20
CA ILE A 140 26.77 7.43 -10.38
C ILE A 140 27.15 6.13 -11.11
N THR A 141 26.21 5.55 -11.87
CA THR A 141 26.37 4.30 -12.59
C THR A 141 25.67 4.32 -13.94
N THR A 142 25.91 3.30 -14.73
CA THR A 142 25.17 2.99 -15.96
C THR A 142 24.58 1.59 -15.93
N THR A 143 23.64 1.28 -16.82
CA THR A 143 22.91 0.02 -16.75
C THR A 143 23.78 -1.21 -17.03
N ASP A 144 24.74 -1.09 -17.95
CA ASP A 144 25.38 -2.25 -18.59
C ASP A 144 26.93 -2.24 -18.52
N GLN A 145 27.53 -1.40 -17.67
CA GLN A 145 28.97 -1.40 -17.46
C GLN A 145 29.38 -2.70 -16.77
N GLU A 146 30.05 -3.58 -17.51
CA GLU A 146 30.49 -4.89 -17.02
C GLU A 146 31.50 -4.73 -15.88
N GLY A 147 31.29 -5.51 -14.80
CA GLY A 147 32.22 -5.57 -13.67
C GLY A 147 32.36 -4.29 -12.85
N GLU A 148 31.43 -3.35 -13.00
CA GLU A 148 31.42 -2.09 -12.23
C GLU A 148 31.31 -2.37 -10.73
N PHE A 149 30.53 -3.37 -10.35
CA PHE A 149 30.35 -3.82 -8.98
C PHE A 149 30.97 -5.19 -8.79
N CYS A 150 31.30 -5.54 -7.55
CA CYS A 150 31.79 -6.87 -7.21
C CYS A 150 31.15 -7.37 -5.92
N CYS A 151 30.33 -8.41 -6.05
CA CYS A 151 29.74 -9.08 -4.89
C CYS A 151 30.68 -10.13 -4.33
N THR A 152 31.21 -9.89 -3.15
CA THR A 152 32.09 -10.84 -2.40
C THR A 152 31.32 -11.66 -1.35
N GLY A 153 29.99 -11.72 -1.44
CA GLY A 153 29.14 -12.47 -0.52
C GLY A 153 28.63 -11.66 0.68
N GLY A 154 28.99 -10.39 0.81
CA GLY A 154 28.49 -9.51 1.85
C GLY A 154 29.21 -8.17 1.89
N ILE A 155 28.70 -7.25 2.69
CA ILE A 155 29.28 -5.95 2.96
C ILE A 155 29.23 -5.68 4.46
N THR A 156 30.18 -4.93 4.99
CA THR A 156 30.17 -4.54 6.42
C THR A 156 29.88 -3.05 6.55
N ILE A 157 28.82 -2.70 7.27
CA ILE A 157 28.39 -1.34 7.50
C ILE A 157 28.32 -1.09 9.00
N ALA A 158 29.00 -0.05 9.46
CA ALA A 158 29.07 0.32 10.89
C ALA A 158 29.38 -0.89 11.81
N GLY A 159 30.27 -1.78 11.38
CA GLY A 159 30.66 -2.98 12.13
C GLY A 159 29.69 -4.18 12.01
N VAL A 160 28.55 -4.01 11.35
CA VAL A 160 27.57 -5.09 11.12
C VAL A 160 27.76 -5.66 9.75
N ARG A 161 27.95 -6.99 9.65
CA ARG A 161 28.04 -7.69 8.36
C ARG A 161 26.63 -7.98 7.83
N ILE A 162 26.35 -7.50 6.62
CA ILE A 162 25.12 -7.79 5.87
C ILE A 162 25.50 -8.74 4.74
N SER A 163 24.94 -9.95 4.78
CA SER A 163 25.26 -10.99 3.79
C SER A 163 24.42 -10.86 2.52
N CYS A 164 25.03 -11.20 1.40
CA CYS A 164 24.28 -11.53 0.19
C CYS A 164 23.55 -12.87 0.41
N TRP A 165 22.38 -13.05 -0.21
CA TRP A 165 21.69 -14.34 -0.14
C TRP A 165 22.52 -15.49 -0.75
N ARG A 166 23.45 -15.17 -1.67
CA ARG A 166 24.44 -16.09 -2.22
C ARG A 166 25.81 -15.98 -1.56
N TYR A 167 25.87 -15.74 -0.24
CA TYR A 167 27.15 -15.59 0.49
C TYR A 167 28.09 -16.77 0.35
N TYR A 168 27.57 -17.98 0.15
CA TYR A 168 28.32 -19.24 -0.05
C TYR A 168 28.90 -19.40 -1.47
N ASN A 169 28.35 -18.68 -2.46
CA ASN A 169 28.81 -18.65 -3.84
C ASN A 169 28.51 -17.27 -4.42
N PRO A 170 29.33 -16.25 -4.10
CA PRO A 170 29.08 -14.87 -4.46
C PRO A 170 28.88 -14.65 -5.96
N HIS A 171 28.14 -13.60 -6.33
CA HIS A 171 27.88 -13.27 -7.72
C HIS A 171 29.17 -12.90 -8.48
N GLY A 172 30.18 -12.34 -7.77
CA GLY A 172 31.38 -11.81 -8.40
C GLY A 172 31.16 -10.45 -9.06
N PRO A 173 31.86 -10.19 -10.18
CA PRO A 173 31.68 -8.95 -10.94
C PRO A 173 30.27 -8.88 -11.53
N GLU A 174 29.62 -7.71 -11.42
CA GLU A 174 28.25 -7.46 -11.91
C GLU A 174 28.14 -6.06 -12.48
N SER A 175 27.32 -5.89 -13.51
CA SER A 175 26.75 -4.59 -13.91
C SER A 175 25.56 -4.25 -13.01
N LEU A 176 25.03 -3.01 -13.08
CA LEU A 176 23.81 -2.62 -12.38
C LEU A 176 22.63 -3.55 -12.76
N ARG A 177 22.49 -3.86 -14.05
CA ARG A 177 21.44 -4.76 -14.56
C ARG A 177 21.55 -6.15 -13.93
N GLU A 178 22.74 -6.70 -13.84
CA GLU A 178 22.97 -8.00 -13.22
C GLU A 178 22.74 -7.97 -11.71
N ALA A 179 23.20 -6.93 -11.03
CA ALA A 179 22.98 -6.74 -9.60
C ALA A 179 21.50 -6.65 -9.26
N LEU A 180 20.71 -5.96 -10.11
CA LEU A 180 19.24 -5.87 -9.95
C LEU A 180 18.58 -7.22 -10.20
N LYS A 181 18.93 -7.90 -11.30
CA LYS A 181 18.46 -9.26 -11.63
C LYS A 181 18.74 -10.24 -10.50
N ASN A 182 19.92 -10.17 -9.91
CA ASN A 182 20.38 -11.03 -8.84
C ASN A 182 19.91 -10.57 -7.46
N SER A 183 19.26 -9.42 -7.36
CA SER A 183 18.87 -8.79 -6.09
C SER A 183 20.03 -8.70 -5.09
N CYS A 184 21.20 -8.28 -5.57
CA CYS A 184 22.44 -8.28 -4.81
C CYS A 184 22.45 -7.20 -3.73
N ASN A 185 22.27 -7.58 -2.46
CA ASN A 185 22.24 -6.62 -1.35
C ASN A 185 23.53 -5.80 -1.22
N PRO A 186 24.75 -6.37 -1.27
CA PRO A 186 25.98 -5.60 -1.16
C PRO A 186 26.10 -4.46 -2.16
N VAL A 187 25.72 -4.69 -3.43
CA VAL A 187 25.77 -3.67 -4.47
C VAL A 187 24.80 -2.52 -4.16
N PHE A 188 23.56 -2.85 -3.84
CA PHE A 188 22.55 -1.80 -3.56
C PHE A 188 22.78 -1.03 -2.27
N ILE A 189 23.40 -1.66 -1.27
CA ILE A 189 23.85 -0.95 -0.07
C ILE A 189 24.99 0.02 -0.42
N GLY A 190 25.96 -0.43 -1.23
CA GLY A 190 27.04 0.43 -1.71
C GLY A 190 26.53 1.63 -2.49
N LEU A 191 25.62 1.42 -3.44
CA LEU A 191 24.97 2.50 -4.20
C LEU A 191 24.23 3.48 -3.30
N GLY A 192 23.45 3.00 -2.32
CA GLY A 192 22.76 3.88 -1.37
C GLY A 192 23.73 4.72 -0.54
N GLN A 193 24.89 4.18 -0.18
CA GLN A 193 25.94 4.95 0.50
C GLN A 193 26.57 6.01 -0.42
N GLU A 194 26.78 5.68 -1.68
CA GLU A 194 27.38 6.59 -2.67
C GLU A 194 26.44 7.76 -3.04
N ILE A 195 25.14 7.49 -3.20
CA ILE A 195 24.11 8.52 -3.35
C ILE A 195 24.13 9.47 -2.13
N GLY A 196 24.27 8.90 -0.94
CA GLY A 196 24.29 9.63 0.33
C GLY A 196 22.90 10.02 0.81
N VAL A 197 22.81 10.24 2.14
CA VAL A 197 21.52 10.41 2.83
C VAL A 197 20.73 11.59 2.26
N SER A 198 21.36 12.75 2.08
CA SER A 198 20.66 13.97 1.66
C SER A 198 19.97 13.80 0.31
N LYS A 199 20.72 13.33 -0.70
CA LYS A 199 20.17 13.11 -2.04
C LYS A 199 19.13 11.99 -2.07
N TYR A 200 19.35 10.94 -1.29
CA TYR A 200 18.44 9.80 -1.25
C TYR A 200 17.04 10.14 -0.73
N TYR A 201 16.92 11.19 0.12
CA TYR A 201 15.66 11.70 0.63
C TYR A 201 14.93 12.63 -0.37
N ASP A 202 15.60 13.07 -1.41
CA ASP A 202 15.01 13.92 -2.46
C ASP A 202 14.25 13.07 -3.51
N TYR A 203 14.48 11.72 -3.51
CA TYR A 203 13.79 10.73 -4.34
C TYR A 203 12.68 10.02 -3.59
#